data_f5bc3daaecd4ee80c361e7c46ae35cea
#
_entry.id   f5bc3daaecd4ee80c361e7c46ae35cea
#
_cell.length_a   1.000
_cell.length_b   1.000
_cell.length_c   1.000
_cell.angle_alpha   90.00
_cell.angle_beta   90.00
_cell.angle_gamma   90.00
#
_symmetry.space_group_name_H-M   'P 1'
#
loop_
_entity.id
_entity.type
_entity.pdbx_description
1 polymer ?
#
loop_
_entity_poly.entity_id
_entity_poly.type
_entity_poly.pdbx_seq_one_letter_code
_entity_poly.pdbx_strand_id
1 'polypeptide(L)'
;MTKKHNNLGRIVHRASEEMYATQKIAEVTSWPEAINTFRAKLDIQVMNHNGYKESDAVKKRLLRKHETVLKYLENKFGDFYAAYDYRAPLPEVDPALENKIWMCWWQGLDNAPEIVKACVDSVRRNAGNREVIIITDKNVREYVSFPQCIRRRYNEGSLSKTHISDFLRLELLSRYGGLWLDATFFCAGSLDKSLYSAPLFSIKRPDYFHASVAGGMF
;
A
#
# COMPACT_ATOMS: atom_id res chain seq x y z
N MET A 1 23.87 -24.72 -2.85
CA MET A 1 24.68 -23.71 -2.11
C MET A 1 23.77 -22.54 -1.77
N THR A 2 23.23 -22.51 -0.56
CA THR A 2 22.35 -21.44 -0.06
C THR A 2 23.19 -20.19 0.23
N LYS A 3 22.95 -19.10 -0.53
CA LYS A 3 23.55 -17.79 -0.25
C LYS A 3 23.12 -17.35 1.16
N LYS A 4 24.04 -17.38 2.12
CA LYS A 4 23.90 -16.66 3.39
C LYS A 4 23.65 -15.18 3.06
N HIS A 5 22.39 -14.76 3.06
CA HIS A 5 22.04 -13.36 2.91
C HIS A 5 22.67 -12.57 4.07
N ASN A 6 23.46 -11.58 3.72
CA ASN A 6 24.17 -10.68 4.62
C ASN A 6 23.14 -9.89 5.46
N ASN A 7 22.68 -10.48 6.57
CA ASN A 7 21.69 -9.86 7.48
C ASN A 7 22.19 -8.52 8.03
N LEU A 8 23.52 -8.39 8.22
CA LEU A 8 24.11 -7.17 8.76
C LEU A 8 23.94 -5.98 7.80
N GLY A 9 24.19 -6.15 6.52
CA GLY A 9 23.99 -5.08 5.54
C GLY A 9 22.55 -4.57 5.47
N ARG A 10 21.56 -5.47 5.58
CA ARG A 10 20.15 -5.09 5.64
C ARG A 10 19.78 -4.35 6.92
N ILE A 11 20.36 -4.73 8.06
CA ILE A 11 20.13 -4.04 9.35
C ILE A 11 20.70 -2.63 9.29
N VAL A 12 21.94 -2.48 8.79
CA VAL A 12 22.60 -1.16 8.65
C VAL A 12 21.81 -0.28 7.68
N HIS A 13 21.38 -0.81 6.53
CA HIS A 13 20.58 -0.06 5.57
C HIS A 13 19.25 0.42 6.19
N ARG A 14 18.51 -0.45 6.88
CA ARG A 14 17.28 -0.06 7.57
C ARG A 14 17.52 0.99 8.66
N ALA A 15 18.60 0.85 9.44
CA ALA A 15 18.94 1.84 10.46
C ALA A 15 19.21 3.22 9.84
N SER A 16 19.92 3.27 8.71
CA SER A 16 20.17 4.53 8.00
C SER A 16 18.90 5.16 7.44
N GLU A 17 17.99 4.35 6.86
CA GLU A 17 16.69 4.82 6.38
C GLU A 17 15.83 5.40 7.53
N GLU A 18 15.81 4.72 8.68
CA GLU A 18 15.06 5.20 9.85
C GLU A 18 15.66 6.47 10.44
N MET A 19 16.98 6.60 10.48
CA MET A 19 17.65 7.83 10.91
C MET A 19 17.33 8.99 9.96
N TYR A 20 17.41 8.76 8.64
CA TYR A 20 17.06 9.76 7.65
C TYR A 20 15.59 10.20 7.78
N ALA A 21 14.66 9.24 7.91
CA ALA A 21 13.24 9.53 8.09
C ALA A 21 12.98 10.33 9.39
N THR A 22 13.67 9.98 10.48
CA THR A 22 13.57 10.69 11.76
C THR A 22 14.06 12.13 11.63
N GLN A 23 15.20 12.34 10.96
CA GLN A 23 15.70 13.69 10.70
C GLN A 23 14.70 14.50 9.85
N LYS A 24 14.15 13.93 8.79
CA LYS A 24 13.17 14.61 7.93
C LYS A 24 11.89 14.99 8.66
N ILE A 25 11.44 14.17 9.60
CA ILE A 25 10.30 14.51 10.47
C ILE A 25 10.69 15.66 11.42
N ALA A 26 11.88 15.63 12.01
CA ALA A 26 12.35 16.67 12.90
C ALA A 26 12.48 18.04 12.21
N GLU A 27 12.92 18.07 10.94
CA GLU A 27 13.03 19.29 10.13
C GLU A 27 11.68 20.01 9.94
N VAL A 28 10.58 19.27 9.92
CA VAL A 28 9.23 19.80 9.60
C VAL A 28 8.35 19.89 10.86
N THR A 29 8.67 19.14 11.91
CA THR A 29 7.90 19.12 13.16
C THR A 29 8.77 19.55 14.36
N SER A 30 9.30 18.57 15.08
CA SER A 30 10.27 18.77 16.17
C SER A 30 11.03 17.48 16.49
N TRP A 31 12.19 17.59 17.14
CA TRP A 31 12.94 16.41 17.59
C TRP A 31 12.17 15.50 18.56
N PRO A 32 11.42 16.00 19.57
CA PRO A 32 10.61 15.15 20.43
C PRO A 32 9.58 14.33 19.65
N GLU A 33 8.93 14.93 18.64
CA GLU A 33 7.96 14.24 17.78
C GLU A 33 8.63 13.19 16.89
N ALA A 34 9.77 13.51 16.31
CA ALA A 34 10.54 12.59 15.47
C ALA A 34 11.01 11.37 16.30
N ILE A 35 11.54 11.58 17.50
CA ILE A 35 11.95 10.51 18.42
C ILE A 35 10.74 9.65 18.84
N ASN A 36 9.60 10.27 19.15
CA ASN A 36 8.39 9.52 19.48
C ASN A 36 7.94 8.64 18.30
N THR A 37 8.01 9.16 17.07
CA THR A 37 7.68 8.41 15.85
C THR A 37 8.61 7.21 15.64
N PHE A 38 9.90 7.40 15.86
CA PHE A 38 10.88 6.31 15.81
C PHE A 38 10.59 5.22 16.86
N ARG A 39 10.37 5.63 18.12
CA ARG A 39 10.02 4.70 19.22
C ARG A 39 8.73 3.93 18.93
N ALA A 40 7.70 4.59 18.40
CA ALA A 40 6.45 3.95 18.03
C ALA A 40 6.63 2.89 16.90
N LYS A 41 7.57 3.09 15.97
CA LYS A 41 7.93 2.06 14.98
C LYS A 41 8.59 0.84 15.63
N LEU A 42 9.44 1.03 16.63
CA LEU A 42 10.03 -0.07 17.40
C LEU A 42 8.95 -0.84 18.18
N ASP A 43 7.99 -0.13 18.78
CA ASP A 43 6.86 -0.75 19.46
C ASP A 43 6.07 -1.68 18.52
N ILE A 44 5.80 -1.25 17.28
CA ILE A 44 5.14 -2.08 16.27
C ILE A 44 5.93 -3.37 15.98
N GLN A 45 7.25 -3.28 15.88
CA GLN A 45 8.10 -4.46 15.66
C GLN A 45 8.02 -5.42 16.84
N VAL A 46 8.08 -4.91 18.08
CA VAL A 46 7.92 -5.73 19.28
C VAL A 46 6.54 -6.37 19.35
N MET A 47 5.48 -5.61 19.07
CA MET A 47 4.11 -6.13 19.03
C MET A 47 3.96 -7.27 18.01
N ASN A 48 4.54 -7.12 16.83
CA ASN A 48 4.50 -8.16 15.79
C ASN A 48 5.13 -9.50 16.25
N HIS A 49 6.13 -9.46 17.14
CA HIS A 49 6.76 -10.66 17.70
C HIS A 49 6.00 -11.23 18.89
N ASN A 50 5.23 -10.40 19.61
CA ASN A 50 4.56 -10.75 20.88
C ASN A 50 3.05 -10.99 20.71
N GLY A 51 2.59 -11.43 19.53
CA GLY A 51 1.18 -11.72 19.26
C GLY A 51 0.28 -10.49 19.31
N TYR A 52 0.81 -9.34 18.92
CA TYR A 52 0.07 -8.06 18.76
C TYR A 52 -0.55 -7.51 20.06
N LYS A 53 0.03 -7.79 21.20
CA LYS A 53 -0.45 -7.20 22.46
C LYS A 53 -0.07 -5.73 22.53
N GLU A 54 -1.07 -4.86 22.60
CA GLU A 54 -0.94 -3.41 22.70
C GLU A 54 -1.22 -2.95 24.14
N SER A 55 -0.22 -2.38 24.82
CA SER A 55 -0.43 -1.72 26.11
C SER A 55 -0.93 -0.28 25.91
N ASP A 56 -1.56 0.32 26.94
CA ASP A 56 -2.03 1.70 26.86
C ASP A 56 -0.90 2.71 26.56
N ALA A 57 0.30 2.44 27.06
CA ALA A 57 1.46 3.29 26.78
C ALA A 57 1.90 3.19 25.31
N VAL A 58 1.88 1.99 24.73
CA VAL A 58 2.16 1.78 23.29
C VAL A 58 1.08 2.46 22.45
N LYS A 59 -0.19 2.26 22.80
CA LYS A 59 -1.33 2.89 22.11
C LYS A 59 -1.19 4.41 22.06
N LYS A 60 -0.88 5.05 23.19
CA LYS A 60 -0.66 6.51 23.24
C LYS A 60 0.49 6.95 22.32
N ARG A 61 1.60 6.21 22.28
CA ARG A 61 2.72 6.53 21.37
C ARG A 61 2.34 6.35 19.90
N LEU A 62 1.57 5.32 19.56
CA LEU A 62 1.10 5.10 18.18
C LEU A 62 0.14 6.19 17.73
N LEU A 63 -0.81 6.60 18.56
CA LEU A 63 -1.71 7.72 18.27
C LEU A 63 -0.94 9.02 18.03
N ARG A 64 -0.01 9.36 18.95
CA ARG A 64 0.84 10.53 18.79
C ARG A 64 1.71 10.47 17.53
N LYS A 65 2.19 9.29 17.14
CA LYS A 65 2.88 9.11 15.85
C LYS A 65 1.97 9.46 14.67
N HIS A 66 0.70 9.06 14.68
CA HIS A 66 -0.24 9.41 13.62
C HIS A 66 -0.45 10.93 13.53
N GLU A 67 -0.64 11.60 14.66
CA GLU A 67 -0.74 13.07 14.72
C GLU A 67 0.51 13.74 14.16
N THR A 68 1.71 13.25 14.52
CA THR A 68 2.98 13.75 13.99
C THR A 68 3.07 13.58 12.48
N VAL A 69 2.67 12.43 11.94
CA VAL A 69 2.69 12.18 10.49
C VAL A 69 1.68 13.07 9.76
N LEU A 70 0.47 13.24 10.29
CA LEU A 70 -0.52 14.16 9.73
C LEU A 70 0.01 15.59 9.69
N LYS A 71 0.57 16.08 10.80
CA LYS A 71 1.19 17.40 10.87
C LYS A 71 2.37 17.56 9.89
N TYR A 72 3.20 16.52 9.73
CA TYR A 72 4.26 16.50 8.72
C TYR A 72 3.70 16.65 7.30
N LEU A 73 2.64 15.89 6.97
CA LEU A 73 2.01 15.95 5.65
C LEU A 73 1.36 17.31 5.41
N GLU A 74 0.66 17.85 6.39
CA GLU A 74 0.04 19.18 6.32
C GLU A 74 1.08 20.27 6.11
N ASN A 75 2.15 20.30 6.92
CA ASN A 75 3.20 21.31 6.80
C ASN A 75 3.98 21.20 5.47
N LYS A 76 4.08 20.01 4.90
CA LYS A 76 4.86 19.79 3.68
C LYS A 76 4.05 19.91 2.41
N PHE A 77 2.78 19.53 2.44
CA PHE A 77 1.93 19.42 1.26
C PHE A 77 0.63 20.21 1.36
N GLY A 78 0.41 20.96 2.45
CA GLY A 78 -0.83 21.71 2.68
C GLY A 78 -1.18 22.64 1.54
N ASP A 79 -0.21 23.41 1.03
CA ASP A 79 -0.41 24.32 -0.11
C ASP A 79 -0.83 23.55 -1.39
N PHE A 80 -0.21 22.37 -1.62
CA PHE A 80 -0.60 21.51 -2.74
C PHE A 80 -2.04 21.02 -2.59
N TYR A 81 -2.43 20.56 -1.40
CA TYR A 81 -3.79 20.09 -1.15
C TYR A 81 -4.83 21.21 -1.26
N ALA A 82 -4.49 22.41 -0.79
CA ALA A 82 -5.37 23.58 -0.90
C ALA A 82 -5.56 24.04 -2.34
N ALA A 83 -4.54 23.91 -3.18
CA ALA A 83 -4.58 24.30 -4.59
C ALA A 83 -5.13 23.20 -5.53
N TYR A 84 -5.27 21.96 -5.05
CA TYR A 84 -5.72 20.85 -5.88
C TYR A 84 -7.21 20.94 -6.20
N ASP A 85 -7.55 20.87 -7.47
CA ASP A 85 -8.94 20.87 -7.91
C ASP A 85 -9.54 19.46 -7.84
N TYR A 86 -10.21 19.17 -6.74
CA TYR A 86 -10.91 17.89 -6.51
C TYR A 86 -12.15 17.70 -7.38
N ARG A 87 -12.57 18.73 -8.11
CA ARG A 87 -13.75 18.72 -9.00
C ARG A 87 -13.36 18.60 -10.46
N ALA A 88 -12.07 18.62 -10.77
CA ALA A 88 -11.60 18.41 -12.13
C ALA A 88 -12.17 17.09 -12.68
N PRO A 89 -12.71 17.07 -13.90
CA PRO A 89 -13.24 15.86 -14.50
C PRO A 89 -12.12 14.83 -14.63
N LEU A 90 -12.44 13.59 -14.28
CA LEU A 90 -11.52 12.47 -14.53
C LEU A 90 -11.34 12.31 -16.06
N PRO A 91 -10.17 11.86 -16.52
CA PRO A 91 -9.96 11.54 -17.93
C PRO A 91 -11.01 10.53 -18.40
N GLU A 92 -11.47 10.67 -19.65
CA GLU A 92 -12.27 9.63 -20.28
C GLU A 92 -11.51 8.31 -20.26
N VAL A 93 -12.21 7.27 -19.84
CA VAL A 93 -11.67 5.91 -19.77
C VAL A 93 -12.45 4.99 -20.70
N ASP A 94 -11.81 3.93 -21.17
CA ASP A 94 -12.46 2.89 -21.95
C ASP A 94 -13.52 2.20 -21.07
N PRO A 95 -14.81 2.29 -21.41
CA PRO A 95 -15.89 1.65 -20.65
C PRO A 95 -15.69 0.13 -20.50
N ALA A 96 -14.96 -0.50 -21.42
CA ALA A 96 -14.62 -1.92 -21.34
C ALA A 96 -13.70 -2.24 -20.14
N LEU A 97 -12.99 -1.26 -19.60
CA LEU A 97 -12.09 -1.42 -18.45
C LEU A 97 -12.73 -1.04 -17.11
N GLU A 98 -13.94 -0.52 -17.12
CA GLU A 98 -14.64 -0.16 -15.89
C GLU A 98 -15.03 -1.39 -15.06
N ASN A 99 -15.03 -1.19 -13.73
CA ASN A 99 -15.55 -2.18 -12.77
C ASN A 99 -14.87 -3.56 -12.83
N LYS A 100 -13.63 -3.65 -13.23
CA LYS A 100 -12.85 -4.91 -13.22
C LYS A 100 -12.39 -5.28 -11.79
N ILE A 101 -11.94 -6.51 -11.65
CA ILE A 101 -11.17 -6.93 -10.49
C ILE A 101 -9.71 -6.95 -10.89
N TRP A 102 -8.92 -6.12 -10.23
CA TRP A 102 -7.50 -5.93 -10.50
C TRP A 102 -6.66 -6.72 -9.52
N MET A 103 -5.75 -7.51 -10.01
CA MET A 103 -4.72 -8.19 -9.21
C MET A 103 -3.37 -7.99 -9.87
N CYS A 104 -2.27 -8.05 -9.11
CA CYS A 104 -0.94 -7.90 -9.68
C CYS A 104 -0.01 -9.01 -9.23
N TRP A 105 0.61 -9.66 -10.21
CA TRP A 105 1.73 -10.56 -10.01
C TRP A 105 2.76 -10.33 -11.11
N TRP A 106 3.77 -9.54 -10.82
CA TRP A 106 4.71 -9.00 -11.81
C TRP A 106 5.33 -10.05 -12.72
N GLN A 107 5.65 -11.24 -12.16
CA GLN A 107 6.33 -12.32 -12.89
C GLN A 107 5.38 -13.14 -13.78
N GLY A 108 4.08 -12.89 -13.75
CA GLY A 108 3.07 -13.69 -14.42
C GLY A 108 2.71 -14.96 -13.63
N LEU A 109 1.51 -15.48 -13.87
CA LEU A 109 0.96 -16.62 -13.13
C LEU A 109 1.70 -17.94 -13.42
N ASP A 110 2.28 -18.10 -14.61
CA ASP A 110 2.99 -19.34 -14.98
C ASP A 110 4.11 -19.66 -13.99
N ASN A 111 4.80 -18.61 -13.51
CA ASN A 111 5.90 -18.72 -12.57
C ASN A 111 5.49 -18.39 -11.11
N ALA A 112 4.19 -18.27 -10.85
CA ALA A 112 3.71 -17.96 -9.51
C ALA A 112 3.72 -19.20 -8.60
N PRO A 113 3.97 -19.03 -7.29
CA PRO A 113 3.77 -20.09 -6.31
C PRO A 113 2.33 -20.62 -6.35
N GLU A 114 2.15 -21.90 -6.03
CA GLU A 114 0.83 -22.54 -6.05
C GLU A 114 -0.20 -21.83 -5.15
N ILE A 115 0.23 -21.26 -4.04
CA ILE A 115 -0.65 -20.47 -3.16
C ILE A 115 -1.20 -19.23 -3.88
N VAL A 116 -0.40 -18.55 -4.70
CA VAL A 116 -0.84 -17.40 -5.49
C VAL A 116 -1.84 -17.82 -6.56
N LYS A 117 -1.55 -18.92 -7.28
CA LYS A 117 -2.48 -19.49 -8.26
C LYS A 117 -3.81 -19.84 -7.63
N ALA A 118 -3.78 -20.52 -6.48
CA ALA A 118 -4.99 -20.88 -5.73
C ALA A 118 -5.81 -19.64 -5.29
N CYS A 119 -5.13 -18.57 -4.85
CA CYS A 119 -5.77 -17.30 -4.51
C CYS A 119 -6.45 -16.68 -5.74
N VAL A 120 -5.74 -16.54 -6.85
CA VAL A 120 -6.29 -15.99 -8.09
C VAL A 120 -7.48 -16.80 -8.58
N ASP A 121 -7.39 -18.14 -8.56
CA ASP A 121 -8.48 -19.01 -8.98
C ASP A 121 -9.69 -18.90 -8.03
N SER A 122 -9.47 -18.70 -6.73
CA SER A 122 -10.54 -18.43 -5.78
C SER A 122 -11.29 -17.13 -6.11
N VAL A 123 -10.56 -16.08 -6.48
CA VAL A 123 -11.15 -14.81 -6.90
C VAL A 123 -11.95 -15.00 -8.19
N ARG A 124 -11.40 -15.66 -9.21
CA ARG A 124 -12.09 -15.92 -10.49
C ARG A 124 -13.39 -16.68 -10.30
N ARG A 125 -13.41 -17.71 -9.44
CA ARG A 125 -14.63 -18.47 -9.13
C ARG A 125 -15.72 -17.64 -8.44
N ASN A 126 -15.34 -16.59 -7.72
CA ASN A 126 -16.24 -15.77 -6.92
C ASN A 126 -16.49 -14.36 -7.52
N ALA A 127 -15.91 -14.06 -8.68
CA ALA A 127 -15.99 -12.76 -9.33
C ALA A 127 -17.38 -12.43 -9.93
N GLY A 128 -18.26 -13.41 -10.04
CA GLY A 128 -19.54 -13.27 -10.73
C GLY A 128 -19.33 -13.02 -12.22
N ASN A 129 -19.93 -11.96 -12.74
CA ASN A 129 -19.79 -11.55 -14.16
C ASN A 129 -18.64 -10.58 -14.40
N ARG A 130 -17.77 -10.34 -13.41
CA ARG A 130 -16.67 -9.40 -13.53
C ARG A 130 -15.41 -10.07 -14.04
N GLU A 131 -14.74 -9.40 -14.93
CA GLU A 131 -13.44 -9.85 -15.40
C GLU A 131 -12.36 -9.62 -14.34
N VAL A 132 -11.50 -10.63 -14.18
CA VAL A 132 -10.32 -10.56 -13.30
C VAL A 132 -9.09 -10.35 -14.16
N ILE A 133 -8.50 -9.16 -14.08
CA ILE A 133 -7.31 -8.79 -14.83
C ILE A 133 -6.08 -8.94 -13.95
N ILE A 134 -5.12 -9.72 -14.42
CA ILE A 134 -3.83 -9.91 -13.74
C ILE A 134 -2.78 -9.02 -14.40
N ILE A 135 -2.35 -8.00 -13.67
CA ILE A 135 -1.28 -7.13 -14.12
C ILE A 135 0.09 -7.80 -13.91
N THR A 136 0.93 -7.70 -14.91
CA THR A 136 2.27 -8.28 -14.98
C THR A 136 3.27 -7.28 -15.55
N ASP A 137 4.56 -7.57 -15.50
CA ASP A 137 5.60 -6.78 -16.18
C ASP A 137 5.34 -6.65 -17.70
N LYS A 138 4.61 -7.61 -18.31
CA LYS A 138 4.38 -7.64 -19.76
C LYS A 138 3.24 -6.73 -20.20
N ASN A 139 2.15 -6.67 -19.42
CA ASN A 139 0.91 -5.97 -19.83
C ASN A 139 0.63 -4.67 -19.07
N VAL A 140 1.39 -4.31 -18.04
CA VAL A 140 1.12 -3.11 -17.24
C VAL A 140 1.00 -1.84 -18.07
N ARG A 141 1.75 -1.74 -19.16
CA ARG A 141 1.74 -0.56 -20.04
C ARG A 141 0.47 -0.41 -20.88
N GLU A 142 -0.33 -1.44 -20.98
CA GLU A 142 -1.63 -1.41 -21.66
C GLU A 142 -2.67 -0.65 -20.80
N TYR A 143 -2.48 -0.63 -19.50
CA TYR A 143 -3.41 -0.05 -18.53
C TYR A 143 -2.90 1.24 -17.90
N VAL A 144 -1.60 1.34 -17.61
CA VAL A 144 -1.03 2.45 -16.84
C VAL A 144 0.26 2.97 -17.45
N SER A 145 0.35 4.31 -17.55
CA SER A 145 1.57 5.01 -17.88
C SER A 145 2.05 5.81 -16.66
N PHE A 146 3.01 5.27 -15.92
CA PHE A 146 3.56 5.96 -14.76
C PHE A 146 4.27 7.26 -15.15
N PRO A 147 4.15 8.33 -14.34
CA PRO A 147 4.91 9.56 -14.50
C PRO A 147 6.42 9.32 -14.61
N GLN A 148 7.11 10.18 -15.35
CA GLN A 148 8.56 10.04 -15.57
C GLN A 148 9.35 9.98 -14.25
N CYS A 149 8.96 10.77 -13.24
CA CYS A 149 9.62 10.78 -11.93
C CYS A 149 9.53 9.41 -11.22
N ILE A 150 8.40 8.69 -11.32
CA ILE A 150 8.21 7.35 -10.76
C ILE A 150 9.08 6.34 -11.53
N ARG A 151 9.02 6.37 -12.88
CA ARG A 151 9.83 5.48 -13.73
C ARG A 151 11.32 5.65 -13.48
N ARG A 152 11.80 6.91 -13.36
CA ARG A 152 13.20 7.19 -13.06
C ARG A 152 13.61 6.60 -11.72
N ARG A 153 12.87 6.83 -10.64
CA ARG A 153 13.16 6.31 -9.30
C ARG A 153 13.14 4.79 -9.23
N TYR A 154 12.26 4.16 -10.00
CA TYR A 154 12.23 2.71 -10.10
C TYR A 154 13.49 2.17 -10.79
N ASN A 155 13.90 2.78 -11.92
CA ASN A 155 15.11 2.39 -12.64
C ASN A 155 16.39 2.63 -11.84
N GLU A 156 16.42 3.66 -11.00
CA GLU A 156 17.51 3.96 -10.07
C GLU A 156 17.52 3.04 -8.83
N GLY A 157 16.52 2.15 -8.69
CA GLY A 157 16.40 1.25 -7.54
C GLY A 157 15.91 1.92 -6.25
N SER A 158 15.51 3.21 -6.30
CA SER A 158 14.96 3.94 -5.14
C SER A 158 13.52 3.53 -4.80
N LEU A 159 12.81 2.91 -5.75
CA LEU A 159 11.48 2.35 -5.55
C LEU A 159 11.51 0.85 -5.81
N SER A 160 10.97 0.07 -4.90
CA SER A 160 10.80 -1.37 -5.07
C SER A 160 9.56 -1.70 -5.91
N LYS A 161 9.45 -2.95 -6.38
CA LYS A 161 8.21 -3.45 -7.03
C LYS A 161 6.98 -3.32 -6.13
N THR A 162 7.12 -3.40 -4.81
CA THR A 162 6.04 -3.18 -3.86
C THR A 162 5.53 -1.74 -3.93
N HIS A 163 6.44 -0.74 -3.91
CA HIS A 163 6.05 0.65 -4.08
C HIS A 163 5.37 0.92 -5.43
N ILE A 164 5.87 0.29 -6.51
CA ILE A 164 5.22 0.41 -7.83
C ILE A 164 3.82 -0.23 -7.82
N SER A 165 3.60 -1.33 -7.09
CA SER A 165 2.27 -1.93 -6.93
C SER A 165 1.30 -1.00 -6.22
N ASP A 166 1.76 -0.20 -5.25
CA ASP A 166 0.92 0.79 -4.57
C ASP A 166 0.51 1.92 -5.53
N PHE A 167 1.45 2.44 -6.36
CA PHE A 167 1.11 3.41 -7.40
C PHE A 167 0.18 2.80 -8.47
N LEU A 168 0.42 1.56 -8.88
CA LEU A 168 -0.41 0.85 -9.84
C LEU A 168 -1.86 0.75 -9.34
N ARG A 169 -2.05 0.35 -8.09
CA ARG A 169 -3.37 0.25 -7.44
C ARG A 169 -4.11 1.58 -7.52
N LEU A 170 -3.45 2.66 -7.11
CA LEU A 170 -4.05 4.00 -7.12
C LEU A 170 -4.42 4.44 -8.54
N GLU A 171 -3.55 4.24 -9.52
CA GLU A 171 -3.80 4.61 -10.92
C GLU A 171 -4.96 3.81 -11.52
N LEU A 172 -5.01 2.49 -11.30
CA LEU A 172 -6.09 1.65 -11.84
C LEU A 172 -7.44 2.02 -11.22
N LEU A 173 -7.49 2.14 -9.89
CA LEU A 173 -8.74 2.45 -9.20
C LEU A 173 -9.22 3.88 -9.47
N SER A 174 -8.33 4.86 -9.58
CA SER A 174 -8.73 6.24 -9.91
C SER A 174 -9.21 6.40 -11.35
N ARG A 175 -8.67 5.63 -12.29
CA ARG A 175 -9.05 5.70 -13.72
C ARG A 175 -10.26 4.84 -14.04
N TYR A 176 -10.24 3.60 -13.63
CA TYR A 176 -11.19 2.58 -14.10
C TYR A 176 -12.15 2.13 -12.99
N GLY A 177 -11.92 2.53 -11.75
CA GLY A 177 -12.67 2.00 -10.62
C GLY A 177 -12.49 0.50 -10.43
N GLY A 178 -13.51 -0.15 -9.90
CA GLY A 178 -13.50 -1.59 -9.67
C GLY A 178 -12.96 -1.99 -8.32
N LEU A 179 -12.33 -3.15 -8.22
CA LEU A 179 -11.83 -3.71 -6.97
C LEU A 179 -10.38 -4.14 -7.14
N TRP A 180 -9.50 -3.68 -6.25
CA TRP A 180 -8.15 -4.22 -6.14
C TRP A 180 -8.10 -5.32 -5.09
N LEU A 181 -7.53 -6.47 -5.45
CA LEU A 181 -7.23 -7.57 -4.53
C LEU A 181 -5.76 -7.95 -4.65
N ASP A 182 -5.08 -8.07 -3.52
CA ASP A 182 -3.71 -8.56 -3.52
C ASP A 182 -3.66 -10.02 -4.01
N ALA A 183 -2.61 -10.40 -4.74
CA ALA A 183 -2.47 -11.73 -5.35
C ALA A 183 -2.44 -12.89 -4.33
N THR A 184 -2.31 -12.59 -3.05
CA THR A 184 -2.40 -13.54 -1.93
C THR A 184 -3.75 -13.50 -1.20
N PHE A 185 -4.72 -12.76 -1.73
CA PHE A 185 -6.07 -12.73 -1.19
C PHE A 185 -6.84 -13.99 -1.61
N PHE A 186 -7.28 -14.79 -0.65
CA PHE A 186 -8.13 -15.95 -0.89
C PHE A 186 -9.60 -15.58 -0.71
N CYS A 187 -10.39 -15.75 -1.76
CA CYS A 187 -11.82 -15.45 -1.77
C CYS A 187 -12.62 -16.69 -1.39
N ALA A 188 -13.20 -16.72 -0.20
CA ALA A 188 -13.97 -17.87 0.33
C ALA A 188 -15.44 -17.88 -0.07
N GLY A 189 -15.95 -16.79 -0.66
CA GLY A 189 -17.35 -16.66 -1.05
C GLY A 189 -17.57 -15.59 -2.11
N SER A 190 -18.82 -15.42 -2.55
CA SER A 190 -19.19 -14.44 -3.57
C SER A 190 -18.77 -13.01 -3.18
N LEU A 191 -18.18 -12.30 -4.12
CA LEU A 191 -17.86 -10.88 -3.98
C LEU A 191 -19.17 -10.09 -4.15
N ASP A 192 -19.74 -9.62 -3.06
CA ASP A 192 -21.04 -8.94 -3.01
C ASP A 192 -21.02 -7.60 -3.75
N LYS A 193 -22.17 -7.22 -4.32
CA LYS A 193 -22.35 -5.91 -4.97
C LYS A 193 -22.11 -4.74 -4.01
N SER A 194 -22.34 -4.89 -2.71
CA SER A 194 -22.09 -3.85 -1.70
C SER A 194 -20.65 -3.38 -1.67
N LEU A 195 -19.69 -4.26 -2.01
CA LEU A 195 -18.29 -3.92 -2.11
C LEU A 195 -17.98 -2.91 -3.22
N TYR A 196 -18.89 -2.76 -4.17
CA TYR A 196 -18.69 -1.93 -5.37
C TYR A 196 -19.62 -0.72 -5.45
N SER A 197 -20.60 -0.64 -4.57
CA SER A 197 -21.55 0.48 -4.53
C SER A 197 -21.05 1.66 -3.71
N ALA A 198 -20.09 1.43 -2.83
CA ALA A 198 -19.46 2.48 -2.03
C ALA A 198 -18.44 3.25 -2.87
N PRO A 199 -18.38 4.59 -2.74
CA PRO A 199 -17.35 5.39 -3.42
C PRO A 199 -15.93 5.00 -3.03
N LEU A 200 -15.76 4.50 -1.81
CA LEU A 200 -14.51 3.98 -1.27
C LEU A 200 -14.81 2.80 -0.35
N PHE A 201 -14.10 1.71 -0.54
CA PHE A 201 -14.17 0.53 0.32
C PHE A 201 -12.79 0.14 0.83
N SER A 202 -12.70 -0.13 2.12
CA SER A 202 -11.49 -0.66 2.75
C SER A 202 -11.87 -1.58 3.90
N ILE A 203 -11.07 -2.64 4.13
CA ILE A 203 -11.31 -3.56 5.25
C ILE A 203 -10.82 -2.92 6.54
N LYS A 204 -11.74 -2.75 7.50
CA LYS A 204 -11.39 -2.32 8.85
C LYS A 204 -10.61 -3.41 9.57
N ARG A 205 -9.48 -3.06 10.17
CA ARG A 205 -8.76 -3.96 11.06
C ARG A 205 -9.53 -4.22 12.36
N PRO A 206 -9.36 -5.41 12.97
CA PRO A 206 -9.92 -5.70 14.28
C PRO A 206 -9.52 -4.67 15.34
N ASP A 207 -10.37 -4.51 16.37
CA ASP A 207 -10.30 -3.40 17.34
C ASP A 207 -9.03 -3.34 18.21
N TYR A 208 -8.25 -4.41 18.31
CA TYR A 208 -6.96 -4.37 19.00
C TYR A 208 -5.87 -3.58 18.26
N PHE A 209 -6.15 -3.09 17.05
CA PHE A 209 -5.28 -2.18 16.29
C PHE A 209 -5.89 -0.79 16.14
N HIS A 210 -6.46 -0.22 17.18
CA HIS A 210 -7.09 1.10 17.13
C HIS A 210 -6.17 2.21 16.62
N ALA A 211 -4.87 2.10 16.83
CA ALA A 211 -3.88 3.08 16.42
C ALA A 211 -3.18 2.77 15.10
N SER A 212 -3.48 1.64 14.45
CA SER A 212 -2.93 1.29 13.15
C SER A 212 -4.01 1.22 12.10
N VAL A 213 -3.97 2.13 11.14
CA VAL A 213 -4.76 1.99 9.91
C VAL A 213 -4.17 0.84 9.11
N ALA A 214 -5.00 -0.08 8.62
CA ALA A 214 -4.56 -1.10 7.69
C ALA A 214 -4.00 -0.41 6.44
N GLY A 215 -2.68 -0.32 6.34
CA GLY A 215 -2.06 0.10 5.10
C GLY A 215 -2.42 -0.91 4.02
N GLY A 216 -3.22 -0.49 3.07
CA GLY A 216 -3.33 -1.19 1.80
C GLY A 216 -4.56 -2.02 1.54
N MET A 217 -5.71 -1.42 1.57
CA MET A 217 -6.79 -1.73 0.63
C MET A 217 -7.58 -0.45 0.42
N PHE A 218 -7.33 0.18 -0.67
CA PHE A 218 -8.19 1.20 -1.24
C PHE A 218 -8.78 0.64 -2.50
#